data_fb364440e0656dea2c9c4811d99ea1a2
#
_entry.id   fb364440e0656dea2c9c4811d99ea1a2
#
_cell.length_a   1.000
_cell.length_b   1.000
_cell.length_c   1.000
_cell.angle_alpha   90.00
_cell.angle_beta   90.00
_cell.angle_gamma   90.00
#
_symmetry.space_group_name_H-M   'P 1'
#
loop_
_entity.id
_entity.type
_entity.pdbx_description
1 polymer ?
#
loop_
_entity_poly.entity_id
_entity_poly.type
_entity_poly.pdbx_seq_one_letter_code
_entity_poly.pdbx_strand_id
1 'polypeptide(L)'
;GKELIAEKVKTLVMMAGCFDGSNPSEYNVWKDIPAAQKIVAQWPTDLVFAPFELGVQVCYPATSIENDFAWAEDHPVVEAYKAYLPMPYDRPCWDPAALVYAVEGDKWFGVSDPGKISISDGGTTTFEVCENGRHRYLTVTPEQAAALTDHIVEIVTRQL
;
A
#
# COMPACT_ATOMS: atom_id res chain seq x y z
N GLY A 1 4.59 8.29 24.11
CA GLY A 1 4.33 7.62 22.83
C GLY A 1 5.00 8.33 21.66
N LYS A 2 4.72 9.62 21.44
CA LYS A 2 5.22 10.37 20.26
C LYS A 2 6.75 10.52 20.24
N GLU A 3 7.37 10.75 21.37
CA GLU A 3 8.83 10.84 21.50
C GLU A 3 9.52 9.50 21.19
N LEU A 4 8.95 8.40 21.66
CA LEU A 4 9.47 7.06 21.35
C LEU A 4 9.32 6.72 19.85
N ILE A 5 8.24 7.12 19.21
CA ILE A 5 8.08 6.98 17.77
C ILE A 5 9.15 7.79 17.04
N ALA A 6 9.35 9.05 17.42
CA ALA A 6 10.39 9.90 16.82
C ALA A 6 11.80 9.32 16.95
N GLU A 7 12.07 8.59 18.03
CA GLU A 7 13.37 7.96 18.27
C GLU A 7 13.55 6.64 17.50
N LYS A 8 12.50 5.81 17.40
CA LYS A 8 12.62 4.42 16.96
C LYS A 8 12.07 4.16 15.54
N VAL A 9 11.18 5.00 15.02
CA VAL A 9 10.54 4.79 13.73
C VAL A 9 11.13 5.77 12.72
N LYS A 10 11.72 5.26 11.65
CA LYS A 10 12.29 6.09 10.58
C LYS A 10 11.18 6.64 9.68
N THR A 11 10.30 5.77 9.23
CA THR A 11 9.24 6.07 8.26
C THR A 11 7.99 5.29 8.62
N LEU A 12 6.84 5.90 8.49
CA LEU A 12 5.54 5.22 8.47
C LEU A 12 5.11 5.04 7.02
N VAL A 13 4.92 3.80 6.59
CA VAL A 13 4.31 3.48 5.30
C VAL A 13 2.87 3.06 5.55
N MET A 14 1.92 3.70 4.87
CA MET A 14 0.49 3.45 5.06
C MET A 14 -0.16 3.10 3.73
N MET A 15 -0.91 1.99 3.71
CA MET A 15 -1.93 1.82 2.67
C MET A 15 -3.12 2.71 3.01
N ALA A 16 -3.21 3.84 2.35
CA ALA A 16 -4.27 4.83 2.60
C ALA A 16 -4.36 5.86 1.48
N GLY A 17 -5.54 6.46 1.32
CA GLY A 17 -5.79 7.59 0.45
C GLY A 17 -5.88 7.25 -1.04
N CYS A 18 -6.23 8.27 -1.81
CA CYS A 18 -6.32 8.22 -3.27
C CYS A 18 -6.05 9.62 -3.80
N PHE A 19 -5.07 9.76 -4.70
CA PHE A 19 -4.62 11.07 -5.20
C PHE A 19 -5.02 11.34 -6.65
N ASP A 20 -5.46 10.32 -7.41
CA ASP A 20 -5.96 10.46 -8.79
C ASP A 20 -7.47 10.75 -8.88
N GLY A 21 -8.16 10.76 -7.75
CA GLY A 21 -9.60 11.03 -7.66
C GLY A 21 -10.50 9.84 -8.01
N SER A 22 -9.95 8.68 -8.33
CA SER A 22 -10.72 7.47 -8.67
C SER A 22 -11.53 6.91 -7.49
N ASN A 23 -11.07 7.17 -6.27
CA ASN A 23 -11.74 6.77 -5.03
C ASN A 23 -11.66 7.87 -3.95
N PRO A 24 -12.46 8.94 -4.04
CA PRO A 24 -12.38 10.08 -3.12
C PRO A 24 -12.72 9.76 -1.66
N SER A 25 -13.31 8.59 -1.41
CA SER A 25 -13.65 8.08 -0.07
C SER A 25 -12.93 6.78 0.18
N GLU A 26 -11.60 6.80 0.07
CA GLU A 26 -10.78 5.60 0.27
C GLU A 26 -11.07 4.98 1.64
N TYR A 27 -11.25 3.65 1.66
CA TYR A 27 -11.84 2.91 2.77
C TYR A 27 -11.10 3.09 4.10
N ASN A 28 -9.76 3.01 4.10
CA ASN A 28 -8.97 3.09 5.32
C ASN A 28 -9.03 4.48 5.94
N VAL A 29 -9.01 5.53 5.11
CA VAL A 29 -9.21 6.92 5.55
C VAL A 29 -10.64 7.12 6.05
N TRP A 30 -11.62 6.64 5.27
CA TRP A 30 -13.04 6.84 5.58
C TRP A 30 -13.47 6.16 6.89
N LYS A 31 -12.86 5.03 7.24
CA LYS A 31 -13.21 4.28 8.46
C LYS A 31 -12.99 5.08 9.75
N ASP A 32 -11.97 5.92 9.80
CA ASP A 32 -11.73 6.81 10.94
C ASP A 32 -11.01 8.09 10.46
N ILE A 33 -11.79 8.99 9.87
CA ILE A 33 -11.28 10.27 9.36
C ILE A 33 -10.54 11.07 10.43
N PRO A 34 -11.05 11.24 11.66
CA PRO A 34 -10.33 11.96 12.70
C PRO A 34 -8.98 11.34 13.07
N ALA A 35 -8.87 10.00 13.11
CA ALA A 35 -7.60 9.32 13.35
C ALA A 35 -6.63 9.52 12.20
N ALA A 36 -7.09 9.40 10.95
CA ALA A 36 -6.29 9.63 9.76
C ALA A 36 -5.77 11.08 9.69
N GLN A 37 -6.63 12.08 9.93
CA GLN A 37 -6.25 13.49 10.03
C GLN A 37 -5.20 13.71 11.11
N LYS A 38 -5.36 13.08 12.27
CA LYS A 38 -4.41 13.20 13.40
C LYS A 38 -3.04 12.61 13.05
N ILE A 39 -2.99 11.45 12.40
CA ILE A 39 -1.73 10.83 11.94
C ILE A 39 -1.03 11.77 10.97
N VAL A 40 -1.69 12.21 9.92
CA VAL A 40 -1.13 13.08 8.91
C VAL A 40 -0.61 14.39 9.52
N ALA A 41 -1.34 14.99 10.47
CA ALA A 41 -0.95 16.25 11.08
C ALA A 41 0.16 16.12 12.13
N GLN A 42 0.30 14.98 12.80
CA GLN A 42 1.09 14.86 14.02
C GLN A 42 2.17 13.78 14.00
N TRP A 43 2.25 12.94 12.96
CA TRP A 43 3.28 11.91 12.89
C TRP A 43 4.68 12.54 12.90
N PRO A 44 5.60 12.09 13.78
CA PRO A 44 6.84 12.83 14.02
C PRO A 44 7.97 12.53 13.02
N THR A 45 7.84 11.49 12.20
CA THR A 45 8.84 11.09 11.19
C THR A 45 8.26 11.13 9.77
N ASP A 46 8.98 10.64 8.78
CA ASP A 46 8.52 10.61 7.41
C ASP A 46 7.27 9.73 7.25
N LEU A 47 6.39 10.13 6.35
CA LEU A 47 5.12 9.48 6.09
C LEU A 47 4.99 9.22 4.59
N VAL A 48 4.81 7.95 4.21
CA VAL A 48 4.64 7.54 2.83
C VAL A 48 3.31 6.82 2.66
N PHE A 49 2.49 7.30 1.72
CA PHE A 49 1.24 6.64 1.35
C PHE A 49 1.48 5.69 0.17
N ALA A 50 1.03 4.44 0.31
CA ALA A 50 0.76 3.53 -0.80
C ALA A 50 -0.73 3.68 -1.12
N PRO A 51 -1.12 4.48 -2.13
CA PRO A 51 -2.51 4.88 -2.33
C PRO A 51 -3.34 3.79 -3.01
N PHE A 52 -4.66 3.99 -3.02
CA PHE A 52 -5.64 3.08 -3.61
C PHE A 52 -5.31 2.74 -5.07
N GLU A 53 -5.07 3.75 -5.89
CA GLU A 53 -4.80 3.62 -7.32
C GLU A 53 -3.52 2.83 -7.64
N LEU A 54 -2.55 2.79 -6.73
CA LEU A 54 -1.35 1.96 -6.88
C LEU A 54 -1.70 0.48 -6.72
N GLY A 55 -2.41 0.13 -5.66
CA GLY A 55 -2.76 -1.27 -5.38
C GLY A 55 -3.67 -1.88 -6.44
N VAL A 56 -4.53 -1.07 -7.07
CA VAL A 56 -5.39 -1.52 -8.19
C VAL A 56 -4.57 -1.90 -9.44
N GLN A 57 -3.40 -1.28 -9.63
CA GLN A 57 -2.51 -1.58 -10.75
C GLN A 57 -1.62 -2.81 -10.49
N VAL A 58 -1.44 -3.20 -9.24
CA VAL A 58 -0.60 -4.33 -8.82
C VAL A 58 -1.52 -5.44 -8.32
N CYS A 59 -1.87 -6.38 -9.22
CA CYS A 59 -2.83 -7.42 -8.90
C CYS A 59 -2.16 -8.80 -8.80
N TYR A 60 -2.35 -9.46 -7.66
CA TYR A 60 -1.92 -10.85 -7.47
C TYR A 60 -2.78 -11.78 -8.33
N PRO A 61 -2.18 -12.55 -9.25
CA PRO A 61 -2.95 -13.30 -10.24
C PRO A 61 -3.60 -14.56 -9.66
N ALA A 62 -4.85 -14.82 -10.05
CA ALA A 62 -5.58 -16.05 -9.72
C ALA A 62 -4.82 -17.32 -10.13
N THR A 63 -4.13 -17.26 -11.26
CA THR A 63 -3.34 -18.39 -11.76
C THR A 63 -2.24 -18.84 -10.82
N SER A 64 -1.64 -17.92 -10.06
CA SER A 64 -0.66 -18.27 -9.03
C SER A 64 -1.34 -18.98 -7.86
N ILE A 65 -2.49 -18.50 -7.41
CA ILE A 65 -3.27 -19.18 -6.35
C ILE A 65 -3.62 -20.61 -6.74
N GLU A 66 -3.95 -20.84 -8.02
CA GLU A 66 -4.35 -22.16 -8.51
C GLU A 66 -3.19 -23.13 -8.74
N ASN A 67 -1.99 -22.62 -9.07
CA ASN A 67 -0.90 -23.47 -9.57
C ASN A 67 0.37 -23.48 -8.74
N ASP A 68 0.69 -22.41 -7.99
CA ASP A 68 2.02 -22.24 -7.41
C ASP A 68 2.13 -22.75 -5.96
N PHE A 69 1.04 -23.25 -5.36
CA PHE A 69 0.97 -23.70 -3.98
C PHE A 69 0.81 -25.23 -3.82
N ALA A 70 1.03 -26.00 -4.88
CA ALA A 70 0.90 -27.46 -4.83
C ALA A 70 1.85 -28.14 -3.83
N TRP A 71 2.87 -27.44 -3.37
CA TRP A 71 3.84 -27.90 -2.38
C TRP A 71 3.33 -27.83 -0.92
N ALA A 72 2.24 -27.10 -0.66
CA ALA A 72 1.68 -26.92 0.68
C ALA A 72 0.19 -27.30 0.69
N GLU A 73 -0.16 -28.30 1.46
CA GLU A 73 -1.55 -28.61 1.77
C GLU A 73 -2.12 -27.50 2.69
N ASP A 74 -3.32 -27.01 2.38
CA ASP A 74 -4.02 -25.96 3.16
C ASP A 74 -3.21 -24.66 3.37
N HIS A 75 -2.52 -24.20 2.32
CA HIS A 75 -1.75 -22.95 2.42
C HIS A 75 -2.65 -21.74 2.78
N PRO A 76 -2.33 -20.97 3.82
CA PRO A 76 -3.25 -19.95 4.35
C PRO A 76 -3.64 -18.87 3.34
N VAL A 77 -2.76 -18.51 2.39
CA VAL A 77 -3.08 -17.57 1.32
C VAL A 77 -4.14 -18.16 0.39
N VAL A 78 -4.00 -19.42 -0.01
CA VAL A 78 -4.95 -20.11 -0.89
C VAL A 78 -6.32 -20.22 -0.21
N GLU A 79 -6.35 -20.63 1.05
CA GLU A 79 -7.60 -20.78 1.80
C GLU A 79 -8.28 -19.41 2.04
N ALA A 80 -7.51 -18.37 2.28
CA ALA A 80 -8.05 -17.01 2.39
C ALA A 80 -8.69 -16.52 1.07
N TYR A 81 -8.06 -16.80 -0.08
CA TYR A 81 -8.63 -16.47 -1.39
C TYR A 81 -9.95 -17.22 -1.63
N LYS A 82 -9.98 -18.54 -1.42
CA LYS A 82 -11.19 -19.36 -1.56
C LYS A 82 -12.33 -18.92 -0.65
N ALA A 83 -11.99 -18.49 0.56
CA ALA A 83 -12.98 -18.04 1.55
C ALA A 83 -13.54 -16.63 1.25
N TYR A 84 -12.77 -15.78 0.55
CA TYR A 84 -13.15 -14.39 0.29
C TYR A 84 -14.13 -14.25 -0.88
N LEU A 85 -13.83 -14.84 -2.03
CA LEU A 85 -14.66 -14.83 -3.23
C LEU A 85 -14.55 -16.15 -4.01
N PRO A 86 -15.55 -16.51 -4.83
CA PRO A 86 -15.42 -17.62 -5.78
C PRO A 86 -14.23 -17.43 -6.72
N MET A 87 -13.35 -18.43 -6.78
CA MET A 87 -12.23 -18.46 -7.74
C MET A 87 -12.74 -18.70 -9.18
N PRO A 88 -11.97 -18.27 -10.23
CA PRO A 88 -10.74 -17.48 -10.17
C PRO A 88 -11.00 -15.97 -10.10
N TYR A 89 -10.13 -15.22 -9.43
CA TYR A 89 -10.10 -13.75 -9.46
C TYR A 89 -8.71 -13.23 -9.11
N ASP A 90 -8.30 -12.15 -9.79
CA ASP A 90 -7.10 -11.39 -9.42
C ASP A 90 -7.42 -10.43 -8.27
N ARG A 91 -6.47 -10.23 -7.36
CA ARG A 91 -6.70 -9.36 -6.21
C ARG A 91 -5.68 -8.23 -6.12
N PRO A 92 -6.13 -6.98 -6.00
CA PRO A 92 -5.24 -5.84 -5.77
C PRO A 92 -4.34 -6.03 -4.54
N CYS A 93 -3.05 -5.72 -4.70
CA CYS A 93 -2.00 -5.87 -3.69
C CYS A 93 -1.78 -4.57 -2.90
N TRP A 94 -2.82 -4.01 -2.31
CA TRP A 94 -2.74 -2.75 -1.56
C TRP A 94 -1.72 -2.82 -0.42
N ASP A 95 -1.93 -3.70 0.55
CA ASP A 95 -1.05 -3.84 1.71
C ASP A 95 0.29 -4.50 1.36
N PRO A 96 0.35 -5.55 0.50
CA PRO A 96 1.62 -6.11 0.06
C PRO A 96 2.54 -5.07 -0.58
N ALA A 97 2.03 -4.17 -1.42
CA ALA A 97 2.83 -3.11 -2.03
C ALA A 97 3.42 -2.15 -0.98
N ALA A 98 2.63 -1.75 0.02
CA ALA A 98 3.12 -0.93 1.12
C ALA A 98 4.24 -1.63 1.91
N LEU A 99 4.09 -2.93 2.16
CA LEU A 99 5.08 -3.74 2.86
C LEU A 99 6.39 -3.88 2.05
N VAL A 100 6.29 -4.14 0.74
CA VAL A 100 7.48 -4.22 -0.12
C VAL A 100 8.25 -2.90 -0.09
N TYR A 101 7.57 -1.75 -0.21
CA TYR A 101 8.23 -0.46 -0.08
C TYR A 101 8.90 -0.27 1.28
N ALA A 102 8.24 -0.64 2.37
CA ALA A 102 8.80 -0.51 3.71
C ALA A 102 10.10 -1.30 3.91
N VAL A 103 10.26 -2.42 3.21
CA VAL A 103 11.43 -3.33 3.32
C VAL A 103 12.50 -3.02 2.27
N GLU A 104 12.10 -2.76 1.03
CA GLU A 104 13.02 -2.66 -0.11
C GLU A 104 13.21 -1.23 -0.65
N GLY A 105 12.48 -0.25 -0.13
CA GLY A 105 12.53 1.14 -0.58
C GLY A 105 11.87 1.33 -1.94
N ASP A 106 12.41 2.27 -2.70
CA ASP A 106 11.85 2.75 -3.98
C ASP A 106 12.18 1.88 -5.21
N LYS A 107 12.84 0.76 -5.01
CA LYS A 107 13.30 -0.13 -6.09
C LYS A 107 12.24 -0.44 -7.16
N TRP A 108 10.99 -0.57 -6.75
CA TRP A 108 9.86 -0.99 -7.59
C TRP A 108 8.87 0.15 -7.89
N PHE A 109 9.11 1.34 -7.33
CA PHE A 109 8.12 2.41 -7.27
C PHE A 109 8.65 3.71 -7.85
N GLY A 110 7.74 4.54 -8.35
CA GLY A 110 7.92 5.97 -8.35
C GLY A 110 7.55 6.55 -6.99
N VAL A 111 8.24 7.62 -6.60
CA VAL A 111 7.96 8.33 -5.33
C VAL A 111 7.73 9.79 -5.64
N SER A 112 6.69 10.38 -5.10
CA SER A 112 6.42 11.81 -5.28
C SER A 112 7.55 12.68 -4.75
N ASP A 113 7.61 13.92 -5.20
CA ASP A 113 8.40 14.95 -4.53
C ASP A 113 7.99 15.07 -3.05
N PRO A 114 8.84 15.68 -2.20
CA PRO A 114 8.47 16.02 -0.84
C PRO A 114 7.24 16.93 -0.81
N GLY A 115 6.34 16.69 0.13
CA GLY A 115 5.13 17.47 0.22
C GLY A 115 4.36 17.31 1.51
N LYS A 116 3.11 17.72 1.47
CA LYS A 116 2.16 17.63 2.57
C LYS A 116 0.87 16.97 2.09
N ILE A 117 0.50 15.89 2.75
CA ILE A 117 -0.82 15.27 2.61
C ILE A 117 -1.78 15.96 3.55
N SER A 118 -3.00 16.19 3.08
CA SER A 118 -4.12 16.69 3.89
C SER A 118 -5.35 15.82 3.65
N ILE A 119 -6.17 15.69 4.67
CA ILE A 119 -7.43 14.91 4.64
C ILE A 119 -8.56 15.84 5.04
N SER A 120 -9.55 15.99 4.16
CA SER A 120 -10.74 16.81 4.41
C SER A 120 -11.66 16.14 5.45
N ASP A 121 -12.63 16.90 5.97
CA ASP A 121 -13.67 16.34 6.85
C ASP A 121 -14.56 15.29 6.16
N GLY A 122 -14.59 15.28 4.83
CA GLY A 122 -15.23 14.25 4.01
C GLY A 122 -14.34 13.03 3.70
N GLY A 123 -13.09 12.99 4.19
CA GLY A 123 -12.16 11.88 3.97
C GLY A 123 -11.37 11.95 2.66
N THR A 124 -11.55 12.99 1.85
CA THR A 124 -10.78 13.15 0.62
C THR A 124 -9.32 13.50 0.94
N THR A 125 -8.39 12.79 0.33
CA THR A 125 -6.95 13.05 0.45
C THR A 125 -6.48 13.98 -0.65
N THR A 126 -5.58 14.89 -0.29
CA THR A 126 -4.91 15.80 -1.23
C THR A 126 -3.42 15.87 -0.92
N PHE A 127 -2.63 16.18 -1.94
CA PHE A 127 -1.18 16.33 -1.82
C PHE A 127 -0.74 17.67 -2.40
N GLU A 128 0.13 18.36 -1.66
CA GLU A 128 0.74 19.62 -2.07
C GLU A 128 2.26 19.50 -1.97
N VAL A 129 2.97 19.74 -3.06
CA VAL A 129 4.44 19.74 -3.08
C VAL A 129 4.94 20.91 -2.22
N CYS A 130 5.86 20.62 -1.31
CA CYS A 130 6.57 21.64 -0.55
C CYS A 130 7.99 21.19 -0.19
N GLU A 131 8.96 22.07 -0.32
CA GLU A 131 10.40 21.77 -0.25
C GLU A 131 10.83 21.08 1.06
N ASN A 132 10.20 21.42 2.18
CA ASN A 132 10.48 20.83 3.51
C ASN A 132 9.40 19.82 3.95
N GLY A 133 8.63 19.30 3.00
CA GLY A 133 7.59 18.30 3.27
C GLY A 133 8.19 16.96 3.70
N ARG A 134 7.52 16.28 4.61
CA ARG A 134 7.90 14.94 5.06
C ARG A 134 6.92 13.86 4.62
N HIS A 135 5.94 14.23 3.80
CA HIS A 135 4.98 13.30 3.24
C HIS A 135 5.30 13.02 1.78
N ARG A 136 5.09 11.79 1.39
CA ARG A 136 5.21 11.31 0.01
C ARG A 136 4.10 10.33 -0.29
N TYR A 137 3.86 10.06 -1.56
CA TYR A 137 3.05 8.94 -2.00
C TYR A 137 3.75 8.17 -3.13
N LEU A 138 3.40 6.91 -3.24
CA LEU A 138 3.97 5.99 -4.22
C LEU A 138 3.17 6.00 -5.51
N THR A 139 3.86 5.79 -6.61
CA THR A 139 3.28 5.56 -7.94
C THR A 139 3.94 4.35 -8.59
N VAL A 140 3.30 3.80 -9.61
CA VAL A 140 3.90 2.79 -10.49
C VAL A 140 3.60 3.11 -11.95
N THR A 141 4.57 2.83 -12.84
CA THR A 141 4.26 2.69 -14.27
C THR A 141 3.68 1.30 -14.53
N PRO A 142 3.07 1.03 -15.69
CA PRO A 142 2.62 -0.31 -16.05
C PRO A 142 3.73 -1.37 -15.96
N GLU A 143 4.95 -1.02 -16.37
CA GLU A 143 6.11 -1.90 -16.32
C GLU A 143 6.55 -2.17 -14.87
N GLN A 144 6.53 -1.14 -14.02
CA GLN A 144 6.82 -1.29 -12.58
C GLN A 144 5.75 -2.13 -11.90
N ALA A 145 4.47 -1.94 -12.22
CA ALA A 145 3.37 -2.71 -11.66
C ALA A 145 3.49 -4.20 -12.01
N ALA A 146 3.81 -4.53 -13.26
CA ALA A 146 4.05 -5.91 -13.68
C ALA A 146 5.24 -6.53 -12.94
N ALA A 147 6.37 -5.85 -12.89
CA ALA A 147 7.57 -6.33 -12.20
C ALA A 147 7.35 -6.49 -10.68
N LEU A 148 6.60 -5.59 -10.06
CA LEU A 148 6.24 -5.68 -8.64
C LEU A 148 5.27 -6.85 -8.38
N THR A 149 4.31 -7.09 -9.29
CA THR A 149 3.43 -8.26 -9.21
C THR A 149 4.24 -9.56 -9.24
N ASP A 150 5.15 -9.71 -10.21
CA ASP A 150 6.01 -10.88 -10.33
C ASP A 150 6.86 -11.07 -9.06
N HIS A 151 7.41 -10.00 -8.52
CA HIS A 151 8.19 -10.02 -7.29
C HIS A 151 7.35 -10.45 -6.07
N ILE A 152 6.13 -9.94 -5.93
CA ILE A 152 5.21 -10.35 -4.85
C ILE A 152 4.86 -11.85 -5.01
N VAL A 153 4.58 -12.32 -6.22
CA VAL A 153 4.34 -13.75 -6.49
C VAL A 153 5.54 -14.60 -6.05
N GLU A 154 6.77 -14.22 -6.44
CA GLU A 154 7.99 -14.92 -6.05
C GLU A 154 8.14 -15.03 -4.52
N ILE A 155 7.90 -13.91 -3.80
CA ILE A 155 8.01 -13.91 -2.33
C ILE A 155 6.96 -14.81 -1.69
N VAL A 156 5.70 -14.71 -2.13
CA VAL A 156 4.55 -15.38 -1.51
C VAL A 156 4.56 -16.90 -1.79
N THR A 157 5.08 -17.31 -2.95
CA THR A 157 5.14 -18.74 -3.34
C THR A 157 6.43 -19.45 -2.89
N ARG A 158 7.37 -18.71 -2.27
CA ARG A 158 8.65 -19.27 -1.84
C ARG A 158 8.46 -20.34 -0.77
N GLN A 159 9.03 -21.51 -1.01
CA GLN A 159 9.16 -22.55 0.01
C GLN A 159 10.26 -22.14 1.01
N LEU A 160 9.93 -22.14 2.30
CA LEU A 160 10.84 -21.83 3.40
C LEU A 160 11.60 -23.06 3.87
#